data_55a626a14175b8c3b5db76164ed199b7
#
_entry.id   55a626a14175b8c3b5db76164ed199b7
#
_cell.length_a   1.000
_cell.length_b   1.000
_cell.length_c   1.000
_cell.angle_alpha   90.00
_cell.angle_beta   90.00
_cell.angle_gamma   90.00
#
_symmetry.space_group_name_H-M   'P 1'
#
loop_
_entity.id
_entity.type
_entity.pdbx_description
1 polymer ?
#
loop_
_entity_poly.entity_id
_entity_poly.type
_entity_poly.pdbx_seq_one_letter_code
_entity_poly.pdbx_strand_id
1 'polypeptide(L)'
;MKKIYLISNDQVWLSKKKYTSNNDLNNIVTCLKTNYDTNLVCRKSSKKLNFQLDDNLKYCQYNKIFEKEINVILVSISPYNFFVLFYLLLIRRVNLKGFVYLRSDGFLEYKYRYGFLGYFVYFIMFTLIKKKLKILSCSKNFTNVDVKNILHPSELNSSWF
;
A
#
# COMPACT_ATOMS: atom_id res chain seq x y z
N MET A 1 -7.50 19.85 -0.91
CA MET A 1 -6.54 18.81 -0.52
C MET A 1 -6.25 17.93 -1.74
N LYS A 2 -5.01 17.50 -1.92
CA LYS A 2 -4.63 16.55 -2.99
C LYS A 2 -5.25 15.18 -2.70
N LYS A 3 -5.88 14.56 -3.71
CA LYS A 3 -6.43 13.21 -3.62
C LYS A 3 -5.33 12.17 -3.73
N ILE A 4 -5.34 11.17 -2.83
CA ILE A 4 -4.39 10.07 -2.82
C ILE A 4 -5.10 8.73 -2.66
N TYR A 5 -4.59 7.69 -3.31
CA TYR A 5 -5.08 6.33 -3.20
C TYR A 5 -4.08 5.48 -2.40
N LEU A 6 -4.50 5.04 -1.23
CA LEU A 6 -3.73 4.12 -0.39
C LEU A 6 -4.15 2.69 -0.72
N ILE A 7 -3.27 1.96 -1.41
CA ILE A 7 -3.52 0.56 -1.81
C ILE A 7 -2.80 -0.36 -0.84
N SER A 8 -3.54 -1.23 -0.15
CA SER A 8 -2.99 -2.18 0.82
C SER A 8 -3.64 -3.55 0.72
N ASN A 9 -2.84 -4.60 0.96
CA ASN A 9 -3.33 -5.97 1.12
C ASN A 9 -4.00 -6.21 2.49
N ASP A 10 -3.92 -5.24 3.39
CA ASP A 10 -4.58 -5.31 4.69
C ASP A 10 -6.10 -5.45 4.52
N GLN A 11 -6.74 -6.06 5.52
CA GLN A 11 -8.18 -6.23 5.52
C GLN A 11 -8.87 -5.07 6.23
N VAL A 12 -10.02 -4.66 5.70
CA VAL A 12 -10.88 -3.65 6.30
C VAL A 12 -12.29 -4.21 6.43
N TRP A 13 -12.81 -4.18 7.65
CA TRP A 13 -14.20 -4.48 7.90
C TRP A 13 -15.04 -3.20 7.78
N LEU A 14 -16.15 -3.29 7.07
CA LEU A 14 -17.01 -2.17 6.73
C LEU A 14 -18.39 -2.37 7.37
N SER A 15 -18.86 -1.44 8.20
CA SER A 15 -20.22 -1.41 8.73
C SER A 15 -20.70 0.03 8.87
N LYS A 16 -21.88 0.33 8.31
CA LYS A 16 -22.68 1.58 8.46
C LYS A 16 -21.83 2.84 8.80
N LYS A 17 -20.83 3.17 8.01
CA LYS A 17 -19.89 4.31 8.19
C LYS A 17 -18.73 4.08 9.16
N LYS A 18 -18.57 2.88 9.74
CA LYS A 18 -17.41 2.57 10.58
C LYS A 18 -16.50 1.60 9.85
N TYR A 19 -15.22 1.90 9.86
CA TYR A 19 -14.18 1.07 9.26
C TYR A 19 -13.26 0.57 10.37
N THR A 20 -12.91 -0.70 10.35
CA THR A 20 -11.90 -1.22 11.27
C THR A 20 -10.81 -1.98 10.51
N SER A 21 -9.58 -1.91 10.98
CA SER A 21 -8.43 -2.56 10.37
C SER A 21 -7.38 -2.94 11.41
N ASN A 22 -6.13 -3.14 10.98
CA ASN A 22 -4.97 -3.30 11.86
C ASN A 22 -4.36 -1.94 12.26
N ASN A 23 -3.47 -1.97 13.26
CA ASN A 23 -2.83 -0.77 13.79
C ASN A 23 -1.95 -0.05 12.75
N ASP A 24 -1.19 -0.81 11.96
CA ASP A 24 -0.25 -0.22 10.98
C ASP A 24 -0.98 0.59 9.92
N LEU A 25 -2.08 0.03 9.38
CA LEU A 25 -2.88 0.74 8.40
C LEU A 25 -3.53 1.98 9.02
N ASN A 26 -4.00 1.88 10.27
CA ASN A 26 -4.56 3.01 10.99
C ASN A 26 -3.55 4.16 11.13
N ASN A 27 -2.32 3.86 11.53
CA ASN A 27 -1.26 4.86 11.67
C ASN A 27 -0.96 5.56 10.34
N ILE A 28 -0.81 4.81 9.25
CA ILE A 28 -0.58 5.37 7.91
C ILE A 28 -1.73 6.29 7.50
N VAL A 29 -2.97 5.85 7.69
CA VAL A 29 -4.16 6.62 7.35
C VAL A 29 -4.24 7.91 8.16
N THR A 30 -4.01 7.84 9.47
CA THR A 30 -4.04 9.00 10.37
C THR A 30 -3.01 10.06 9.95
N CYS A 31 -1.80 9.62 9.59
CA CYS A 31 -0.77 10.53 9.10
C CYS A 31 -1.12 11.18 7.76
N LEU A 32 -1.68 10.44 6.84
CA LEU A 32 -2.02 10.98 5.51
C LEU A 32 -3.20 11.94 5.54
N LYS A 33 -4.16 11.73 6.44
CA LYS A 33 -5.40 12.49 6.53
C LYS A 33 -5.19 13.99 6.76
N THR A 34 -4.15 14.38 7.46
CA THR A 34 -3.86 15.80 7.76
C THR A 34 -3.64 16.63 6.52
N ASN A 35 -3.08 16.02 5.45
CA ASN A 35 -2.62 16.71 4.25
C ASN A 35 -3.30 16.26 2.95
N TYR A 36 -4.02 15.12 2.97
CA TYR A 36 -4.55 14.48 1.77
C TYR A 36 -6.00 14.01 1.92
N ASP A 37 -6.79 14.09 0.84
CA ASP A 37 -8.07 13.38 0.72
C ASP A 37 -7.77 11.91 0.38
N THR A 38 -7.76 11.06 1.42
CA THR A 38 -7.28 9.70 1.33
C THR A 38 -8.38 8.72 0.96
N ASN A 39 -8.21 8.01 -0.15
CA ASN A 39 -9.08 6.94 -0.61
C ASN A 39 -8.41 5.59 -0.37
N LEU A 40 -9.05 4.74 0.44
CA LEU A 40 -8.51 3.45 0.83
C LEU A 40 -8.96 2.35 -0.11
N VAL A 41 -8.00 1.64 -0.71
CA VAL A 41 -8.21 0.46 -1.58
C VAL A 41 -7.61 -0.76 -0.90
N CYS A 42 -8.47 -1.56 -0.27
CA CYS A 42 -8.07 -2.72 0.54
C CYS A 42 -8.99 -3.90 0.31
N ARG A 43 -8.62 -5.05 0.86
CA ARG A 43 -9.48 -6.22 0.93
C ARG A 43 -10.57 -6.03 1.97
N LYS A 44 -11.77 -6.55 1.69
CA LYS A 44 -12.85 -6.60 2.69
C LYS A 44 -12.61 -7.73 3.67
N SER A 45 -12.82 -7.47 4.96
CA SER A 45 -12.88 -8.48 6.01
C SER A 45 -14.33 -8.91 6.26
N SER A 46 -14.54 -10.19 6.52
CA SER A 46 -15.84 -10.72 6.99
C SER A 46 -16.06 -10.49 8.50
N LYS A 47 -14.97 -10.23 9.25
CA LYS A 47 -15.00 -10.07 10.71
C LYS A 47 -14.57 -8.66 11.09
N LYS A 48 -15.18 -8.13 12.18
CA LYS A 48 -14.74 -6.85 12.79
C LYS A 48 -13.30 -6.99 13.26
N LEU A 49 -12.49 -5.96 12.99
CA LEU A 49 -11.10 -5.87 13.38
C LEU A 49 -10.92 -4.91 14.57
N ASN A 50 -9.74 -4.92 15.18
CA ASN A 50 -9.53 -4.32 16.50
C ASN A 50 -9.45 -2.78 16.49
N PHE A 51 -8.97 -2.19 15.41
CA PHE A 51 -8.71 -0.74 15.36
C PHE A 51 -9.73 -0.04 14.48
N GLN A 52 -10.41 0.94 15.03
CA GLN A 52 -11.33 1.79 14.28
C GLN A 52 -10.51 2.78 13.44
N LEU A 53 -10.79 2.79 12.14
CA LEU A 53 -10.29 3.82 11.24
C LEU A 53 -11.19 5.07 11.34
N ASP A 54 -10.65 6.18 10.92
CA ASP A 54 -11.38 7.47 10.92
C ASP A 54 -12.64 7.42 10.05
N ASP A 55 -13.71 8.02 10.54
CA ASP A 55 -15.04 8.02 9.89
C ASP A 55 -15.05 8.84 8.58
N ASN A 56 -14.09 9.74 8.37
CA ASN A 56 -13.96 10.53 7.14
C ASN A 56 -13.16 9.82 6.03
N LEU A 57 -12.65 8.62 6.30
CA LEU A 57 -11.93 7.84 5.31
C LEU A 57 -12.90 7.32 4.24
N LYS A 58 -12.51 7.45 2.98
CA LYS A 58 -13.31 6.94 1.87
C LYS A 58 -12.78 5.57 1.43
N TYR A 59 -13.59 4.53 1.61
CA TYR A 59 -13.29 3.23 1.01
C TYR A 59 -13.64 3.24 -0.48
N CYS A 60 -12.70 2.85 -1.32
CA CYS A 60 -12.88 2.77 -2.76
C CYS A 60 -12.55 1.36 -3.28
N GLN A 61 -13.40 0.82 -4.14
CA GLN A 61 -13.07 -0.38 -4.89
C GLN A 61 -12.17 -0.01 -6.08
N TYR A 62 -11.10 -0.78 -6.34
CA TYR A 62 -10.16 -0.47 -7.41
C TYR A 62 -10.80 -0.39 -8.81
N ASN A 63 -11.88 -1.15 -9.06
CA ASN A 63 -12.62 -1.12 -10.32
C ASN A 63 -13.48 0.12 -10.51
N LYS A 64 -13.70 0.92 -9.46
CA LYS A 64 -14.43 2.20 -9.47
C LYS A 64 -13.51 3.41 -9.59
N ILE A 65 -12.23 3.22 -9.86
CA ILE A 65 -11.28 4.29 -10.12
C ILE A 65 -11.36 4.62 -11.61
N PHE A 66 -11.83 5.82 -11.94
CA PHE A 66 -12.05 6.27 -13.32
C PHE A 66 -11.12 7.39 -13.76
N GLU A 67 -10.36 7.95 -12.84
CA GLU A 67 -9.39 9.01 -13.11
C GLU A 67 -8.28 8.51 -14.05
N LYS A 68 -7.85 9.35 -14.99
CA LYS A 68 -6.75 9.06 -15.92
C LYS A 68 -5.37 9.14 -15.26
N GLU A 69 -5.25 9.93 -14.18
CA GLU A 69 -4.04 10.09 -13.39
C GLU A 69 -4.38 10.06 -11.91
N ILE A 70 -3.64 9.28 -11.12
CA ILE A 70 -3.84 9.20 -9.67
C ILE A 70 -2.51 9.22 -8.93
N ASN A 71 -2.53 9.80 -7.71
CA ASN A 71 -1.44 9.64 -6.76
C ASN A 71 -1.67 8.41 -5.91
N VAL A 72 -0.66 7.55 -5.81
CA VAL A 72 -0.74 6.25 -5.15
C VAL A 72 0.33 6.09 -4.08
N ILE A 73 -0.06 5.57 -2.93
CA ILE A 73 0.84 4.92 -1.97
C ILE A 73 0.49 3.45 -1.93
N LEU A 74 1.44 2.60 -2.31
CA LEU A 74 1.31 1.15 -2.24
C LEU A 74 1.96 0.65 -0.96
N VAL A 75 1.19 0.04 -0.07
CA VAL A 75 1.70 -0.52 1.19
C VAL A 75 2.10 -1.96 0.97
N SER A 76 3.40 -2.20 0.87
CA SER A 76 4.04 -3.49 0.56
C SER A 76 3.70 -4.07 -0.82
N ILE A 77 4.55 -4.94 -1.31
CA ILE A 77 4.32 -5.70 -2.55
C ILE A 77 3.73 -7.06 -2.17
N SER A 78 2.51 -7.29 -2.60
CA SER A 78 1.79 -8.55 -2.43
C SER A 78 1.06 -8.91 -3.72
N PRO A 79 0.61 -10.15 -3.92
CA PRO A 79 -0.15 -10.53 -5.11
C PRO A 79 -1.40 -9.68 -5.31
N TYR A 80 -2.13 -9.36 -4.24
CA TYR A 80 -3.31 -8.48 -4.32
C TYR A 80 -2.94 -7.07 -4.79
N ASN A 81 -1.94 -6.45 -4.16
CA ASN A 81 -1.50 -5.10 -4.50
C ASN A 81 -0.95 -5.04 -5.94
N PHE A 82 -0.20 -6.07 -6.35
CA PHE A 82 0.31 -6.20 -7.70
C PHE A 82 -0.84 -6.31 -8.72
N PHE A 83 -1.84 -7.16 -8.44
CA PHE A 83 -3.02 -7.31 -9.29
C PHE A 83 -3.80 -5.98 -9.43
N VAL A 84 -4.03 -5.26 -8.33
CA VAL A 84 -4.72 -3.96 -8.35
C VAL A 84 -3.96 -2.95 -9.22
N LEU A 85 -2.64 -2.84 -9.03
CA LEU A 85 -1.81 -1.95 -9.86
C LEU A 85 -1.83 -2.35 -11.34
N PHE A 86 -1.71 -3.63 -11.62
CA PHE A 86 -1.70 -4.15 -12.98
C PHE A 86 -3.03 -3.89 -13.69
N TYR A 87 -4.14 -4.09 -12.99
CA TYR A 87 -5.47 -3.74 -13.46
C TYR A 87 -5.57 -2.24 -13.80
N LEU A 88 -5.13 -1.36 -12.91
CA LEU A 88 -5.16 0.09 -13.13
C LEU A 88 -4.28 0.50 -14.32
N LEU A 89 -3.09 -0.06 -14.44
CA LEU A 89 -2.14 0.27 -15.51
C LEU A 89 -2.58 -0.23 -16.88
N LEU A 90 -2.98 -1.51 -17.01
CA LEU A 90 -3.23 -2.15 -18.30
C LEU A 90 -4.68 -2.04 -18.74
N ILE A 91 -5.62 -2.30 -17.83
CA ILE A 91 -7.05 -2.33 -18.19
C ILE A 91 -7.64 -0.93 -18.15
N ARG A 92 -7.35 -0.18 -17.09
CA ARG A 92 -7.86 1.19 -16.93
C ARG A 92 -6.96 2.25 -17.56
N ARG A 93 -5.72 1.90 -17.93
CA ARG A 93 -4.72 2.80 -18.53
C ARG A 93 -4.48 4.07 -17.70
N VAL A 94 -4.51 3.92 -16.38
CA VAL A 94 -4.31 5.01 -15.42
C VAL A 94 -2.83 5.34 -15.33
N ASN A 95 -2.47 6.62 -15.39
CA ASN A 95 -1.12 7.09 -15.09
C ASN A 95 -0.93 7.15 -13.57
N LEU A 96 0.00 6.35 -13.05
CA LEU A 96 0.27 6.25 -11.62
C LEU A 96 1.47 7.11 -11.24
N LYS A 97 1.30 7.99 -10.26
CA LYS A 97 2.36 8.77 -9.61
C LYS A 97 2.42 8.43 -8.13
N GLY A 98 3.60 8.23 -7.58
CA GLY A 98 3.75 7.95 -6.15
C GLY A 98 4.83 6.94 -5.82
N PHE A 99 4.62 6.21 -4.75
CA PHE A 99 5.64 5.31 -4.23
C PHE A 99 5.05 4.03 -3.60
N VAL A 100 5.95 3.06 -3.42
CA VAL A 100 5.70 1.84 -2.63
C VAL A 100 6.41 1.99 -1.30
N TYR A 101 5.70 1.78 -0.20
CA TYR A 101 6.27 1.68 1.13
C TYR A 101 6.42 0.22 1.54
N LEU A 102 7.66 -0.27 1.61
CA LEU A 102 7.96 -1.64 2.00
C LEU A 102 8.09 -1.74 3.53
N ARG A 103 7.21 -2.51 4.17
CA ARG A 103 7.20 -2.79 5.61
C ARG A 103 8.10 -3.97 6.00
N SER A 104 8.39 -4.85 5.04
CA SER A 104 9.21 -6.06 5.25
C SER A 104 10.06 -6.36 4.01
N ASP A 105 11.12 -7.15 4.17
CA ASP A 105 11.87 -7.69 3.04
C ASP A 105 11.08 -8.81 2.37
N GLY A 106 10.33 -8.46 1.34
CA GLY A 106 9.52 -9.41 0.61
C GLY A 106 10.33 -10.50 -0.12
N PHE A 107 11.59 -10.24 -0.48
CA PHE A 107 12.46 -11.27 -1.09
C PHE A 107 12.74 -12.40 -0.09
N LEU A 108 13.12 -12.05 1.14
CA LEU A 108 13.35 -13.02 2.19
C LEU A 108 12.06 -13.71 2.63
N GLU A 109 10.97 -12.92 2.80
CA GLU A 109 9.67 -13.46 3.21
C GLU A 109 9.13 -14.49 2.21
N TYR A 110 9.15 -14.18 0.91
CA TYR A 110 8.66 -15.10 -0.13
C TYR A 110 9.57 -16.30 -0.33
N LYS A 111 10.89 -16.11 -0.21
CA LYS A 111 11.85 -17.22 -0.23
C LYS A 111 11.61 -18.17 0.93
N TYR A 112 11.37 -17.65 2.14
CA TYR A 112 11.12 -18.46 3.32
C TYR A 112 9.81 -19.24 3.22
N ARG A 113 8.72 -18.61 2.73
CA ARG A 113 7.39 -19.23 2.65
C ARG A 113 7.23 -20.20 1.48
N TYR A 114 7.84 -19.91 0.34
CA TYR A 114 7.57 -20.60 -0.93
C TYR A 114 8.84 -21.07 -1.65
N GLY A 115 10.00 -21.02 -0.98
CA GLY A 115 11.29 -21.41 -1.57
C GLY A 115 11.73 -20.49 -2.70
N PHE A 116 12.53 -21.08 -3.62
CA PHE A 116 13.07 -20.35 -4.77
C PHE A 116 11.99 -19.80 -5.71
N LEU A 117 10.90 -20.54 -5.91
CA LEU A 117 9.78 -20.06 -6.73
C LEU A 117 9.15 -18.79 -6.14
N GLY A 118 8.99 -18.73 -4.82
CA GLY A 118 8.51 -17.52 -4.16
C GLY A 118 9.42 -16.32 -4.37
N TYR A 119 10.73 -16.51 -4.22
CA TYR A 119 11.72 -15.48 -4.52
C TYR A 119 11.58 -14.94 -5.95
N PHE A 120 11.46 -15.84 -6.93
CA PHE A 120 11.34 -15.49 -8.34
C PHE A 120 10.03 -14.74 -8.65
N VAL A 121 8.91 -15.18 -8.09
CA VAL A 121 7.61 -14.48 -8.22
C VAL A 121 7.70 -13.08 -7.64
N TYR A 122 8.27 -12.93 -6.44
CA TYR A 122 8.45 -11.62 -5.83
C TYR A 122 9.38 -10.72 -6.66
N PHE A 123 10.46 -11.26 -7.20
CA PHE A 123 11.39 -10.54 -8.09
C PHE A 123 10.67 -9.95 -9.32
N ILE A 124 9.78 -10.73 -9.95
CA ILE A 124 8.99 -10.24 -11.09
C ILE A 124 8.08 -9.09 -10.66
N MET A 125 7.31 -9.27 -9.57
CA MET A 125 6.42 -8.23 -9.05
C MET A 125 7.19 -6.95 -8.70
N PHE A 126 8.30 -7.07 -7.99
CA PHE A 126 9.16 -5.97 -7.58
C PHE A 126 9.70 -5.20 -8.79
N THR A 127 10.25 -5.92 -9.77
CA THR A 127 10.86 -5.33 -10.97
C THR A 127 9.84 -4.54 -11.80
N LEU A 128 8.64 -5.08 -11.96
CA LEU A 128 7.56 -4.42 -12.70
C LEU A 128 7.04 -3.17 -11.97
N ILE A 129 6.89 -3.25 -10.65
CA ILE A 129 6.44 -2.12 -9.83
C ILE A 129 7.50 -1.03 -9.77
N LYS A 130 8.78 -1.37 -9.60
CA LYS A 130 9.91 -0.43 -9.56
C LYS A 130 10.02 0.43 -10.83
N LYS A 131 9.60 -0.08 -11.98
CA LYS A 131 9.56 0.70 -13.24
C LYS A 131 8.50 1.81 -13.24
N LYS A 132 7.51 1.74 -12.35
CA LYS A 132 6.36 2.65 -12.31
C LYS A 132 6.28 3.53 -11.08
N LEU A 133 6.73 3.02 -9.93
CA LEU A 133 6.65 3.69 -8.65
C LEU A 133 8.03 3.74 -7.98
N LYS A 134 8.30 4.80 -7.23
CA LYS A 134 9.49 4.87 -6.37
C LYS A 134 9.37 3.87 -5.23
N ILE A 135 10.48 3.26 -4.83
CA ILE A 135 10.51 2.34 -3.68
C ILE A 135 11.02 3.09 -2.46
N LEU A 136 10.24 3.05 -1.38
CA LEU A 136 10.63 3.49 -0.04
C LEU A 136 10.62 2.28 0.88
N SER A 137 11.56 2.19 1.80
CA SER A 137 11.72 1.04 2.69
C SER A 137 11.85 1.50 4.13
N CYS A 138 11.40 0.68 5.08
CA CYS A 138 11.58 0.93 6.51
C CYS A 138 12.96 0.49 7.04
N SER A 139 13.80 -0.16 6.24
CA SER A 139 15.11 -0.66 6.66
C SER A 139 16.16 -0.57 5.56
N LYS A 140 17.41 -0.32 5.97
CA LYS A 140 18.59 -0.35 5.09
C LYS A 140 18.93 -1.74 4.56
N ASN A 141 18.51 -2.76 5.29
CA ASN A 141 18.92 -4.14 5.05
C ASN A 141 17.99 -4.86 4.05
N PHE A 142 17.03 -4.17 3.46
CA PHE A 142 16.14 -4.82 2.49
C PHE A 142 16.86 -5.05 1.16
N THR A 143 16.67 -6.23 0.64
CA THR A 143 17.25 -6.68 -0.63
C THR A 143 16.80 -5.77 -1.78
N ASN A 144 17.75 -5.32 -2.58
CA ASN A 144 17.51 -4.50 -3.80
C ASN A 144 16.86 -3.12 -3.56
N VAL A 145 16.90 -2.57 -2.35
CA VAL A 145 16.44 -1.21 -2.04
C VAL A 145 17.61 -0.24 -1.97
N ASP A 146 17.50 0.91 -2.61
CA ASP A 146 18.50 1.97 -2.54
C ASP A 146 18.49 2.63 -1.15
N VAL A 147 19.66 2.81 -0.56
CA VAL A 147 19.86 3.38 0.79
C VAL A 147 19.29 4.81 0.92
N LYS A 148 19.14 5.54 -0.17
CA LYS A 148 18.59 6.90 -0.17
C LYS A 148 17.07 6.98 0.10
N ASN A 149 16.38 5.85 0.08
CA ASN A 149 14.90 5.79 0.16
C ASN A 149 14.43 5.07 1.44
N ILE A 150 15.03 5.43 2.58
CA ILE A 150 14.71 4.78 3.87
C ILE A 150 13.80 5.70 4.68
N LEU A 151 12.70 5.12 5.17
CA LEU A 151 11.80 5.72 6.15
C LEU A 151 11.74 4.80 7.36
N HIS A 152 12.29 5.22 8.50
CA HIS A 152 12.20 4.43 9.72
C HIS A 152 10.78 4.44 10.29
N PRO A 153 10.18 3.29 10.65
CA PRO A 153 8.82 3.22 11.19
C PRO A 153 8.63 4.02 12.49
N SER A 154 9.68 4.11 13.31
CA SER A 154 9.70 4.93 14.53
C SER A 154 9.62 6.43 14.26
N GLU A 155 9.91 6.83 13.06
CA GLU A 155 9.90 8.22 12.60
C GLU A 155 8.56 8.58 11.93
N LEU A 156 7.68 7.62 11.70
CA LEU A 156 6.31 7.83 11.22
C LEU A 156 5.38 8.20 12.40
N ASN A 157 5.80 9.11 13.24
CA ASN A 157 4.93 9.74 14.22
C ASN A 157 4.41 11.09 13.67
N SER A 158 3.48 11.70 14.38
CA SER A 158 2.82 12.95 13.96
C SER A 158 3.78 14.12 13.69
N SER A 159 5.07 14.02 14.03
CA SER A 159 6.07 15.06 13.76
C SER A 159 6.66 15.00 12.34
N TRP A 160 6.34 13.97 11.55
CA TRP A 160 6.85 13.78 10.18
C TRP A 160 5.96 14.37 9.09
N PHE A 161 4.79 14.80 9.47
CA PHE A 161 3.76 15.34 8.58
C PHE A 161 3.30 16.72 9.05
#